data_fea317e89869a0d9ffd5f5889d5bc349
#
_entry.id   fea317e89869a0d9ffd5f5889d5bc349
#
_cell.length_a   1.000
_cell.length_b   1.000
_cell.length_c   1.000
_cell.angle_alpha   90.00
_cell.angle_beta   90.00
_cell.angle_gamma   90.00
#
_symmetry.space_group_name_H-M   'P 1'
#
loop_
_entity.id
_entity.type
_entity.pdbx_description
1 polymer ?
#
loop_
_entity_poly.entity_id
_entity_poly.type
_entity_poly.pdbx_seq_one_letter_code
_entity_poly.pdbx_strand_id
1 'polypeptide(L)'
;MIKLSVQVSYKKQATLGIIGVIILLLVIEVIANVWWLTQINCEFEQNEIFQGINEKEKRQLCLDFYDLKTTGDELIPNQVLDSMTINSLGFRGSEFSEIKPSNTYRIFMVGGSTMFGAGATSDETTIPGYLQQFLDEYNLGFNLEVINAGIQGADSNAEFNLMEKKLLAFSPDLVLVYDGWNDLRASNTPDVLKENWESMCKLGNENNFDVIIALQPIAGFGNKVLTKQESKYAQSGLDYNKSLLSESFSVYQDYGKKLEDVNACVKTVDLRNVFDAESEPIYWDEAHVS
;
A
#
# COMPACT_ATOMS: atom_id res chain seq x y z
N MET A 1 -34.38 66.48 -3.72
CA MET A 1 -33.99 65.05 -3.66
C MET A 1 -34.24 64.55 -2.26
N ILE A 2 -35.30 63.75 -2.03
CA ILE A 2 -35.60 63.14 -0.72
C ILE A 2 -34.73 61.89 -0.59
N LYS A 3 -33.75 61.90 0.30
CA LYS A 3 -33.01 60.69 0.68
C LYS A 3 -33.90 59.85 1.61
N LEU A 4 -34.54 58.83 1.07
CA LEU A 4 -35.18 57.78 1.87
C LEU A 4 -34.10 56.96 2.57
N SER A 5 -33.81 57.29 3.83
CA SER A 5 -32.97 56.42 4.65
C SER A 5 -33.88 55.34 5.25
N VAL A 6 -33.78 54.12 4.74
CA VAL A 6 -34.43 52.94 5.35
C VAL A 6 -33.63 52.56 6.60
N GLN A 7 -34.14 52.86 7.78
CA GLN A 7 -33.56 52.40 9.05
C GLN A 7 -33.92 50.92 9.27
N VAL A 8 -32.93 50.06 9.09
CA VAL A 8 -33.06 48.62 9.38
C VAL A 8 -32.82 48.40 10.88
N SER A 9 -33.73 47.68 11.57
CA SER A 9 -33.59 47.43 13.01
C SER A 9 -32.31 46.67 13.33
N TYR A 10 -31.69 46.89 14.50
CA TYR A 10 -30.44 46.23 14.93
C TYR A 10 -30.54 44.68 14.87
N LYS A 11 -31.70 44.09 15.19
CA LYS A 11 -31.91 42.64 15.06
C LYS A 11 -31.76 42.16 13.63
N LYS A 12 -32.35 42.88 12.65
CA LYS A 12 -32.20 42.55 11.23
C LYS A 12 -30.77 42.73 10.74
N GLN A 13 -30.07 43.76 11.22
CA GLN A 13 -28.67 43.99 10.88
C GLN A 13 -27.78 42.85 11.43
N ALA A 14 -27.99 42.43 12.69
CA ALA A 14 -27.30 41.31 13.30
C ALA A 14 -27.58 39.99 12.54
N THR A 15 -28.83 39.71 12.20
CA THR A 15 -29.20 38.53 11.41
C THR A 15 -28.54 38.52 10.03
N LEU A 16 -28.56 39.65 9.31
CA LEU A 16 -27.90 39.78 8.01
C LEU A 16 -26.37 39.63 8.13
N GLY A 17 -25.79 40.15 9.21
CA GLY A 17 -24.36 40.00 9.51
C GLY A 17 -23.98 38.53 9.71
N ILE A 18 -24.78 37.79 10.51
CA ILE A 18 -24.56 36.34 10.73
C ILE A 18 -24.71 35.54 9.44
N ILE A 19 -25.75 35.84 8.65
CA ILE A 19 -25.93 35.17 7.33
C ILE A 19 -24.76 35.50 6.41
N GLY A 20 -24.27 36.75 6.39
CA GLY A 20 -23.12 37.12 5.59
C GLY A 20 -21.84 36.39 5.99
N VAL A 21 -21.60 36.21 7.29
CA VAL A 21 -20.46 35.39 7.80
C VAL A 21 -20.59 33.94 7.40
N ILE A 22 -21.79 33.33 7.52
CA ILE A 22 -22.00 31.93 7.12
C ILE A 22 -21.74 31.75 5.62
N ILE A 23 -22.27 32.64 4.78
CA ILE A 23 -22.03 32.60 3.33
C ILE A 23 -20.53 32.75 3.03
N LEU A 24 -19.86 33.68 3.69
CA LEU A 24 -18.40 33.88 3.51
C LEU A 24 -17.62 32.61 3.87
N LEU A 25 -17.94 31.94 4.98
CA LEU A 25 -17.30 30.71 5.39
C LEU A 25 -17.54 29.59 4.38
N LEU A 26 -18.77 29.44 3.88
CA LEU A 26 -19.08 28.45 2.84
C LEU A 26 -18.30 28.72 1.54
N VAL A 27 -18.18 29.99 1.14
CA VAL A 27 -17.39 30.34 -0.04
C VAL A 27 -15.91 30.03 0.16
N ILE A 28 -15.35 30.34 1.32
CA ILE A 28 -13.96 30.03 1.66
C ILE A 28 -13.75 28.52 1.61
N GLU A 29 -14.65 27.74 2.19
CA GLU A 29 -14.58 26.27 2.18
C GLU A 29 -14.63 25.70 0.76
N VAL A 30 -15.54 26.17 -0.09
CA VAL A 30 -15.59 25.75 -1.49
C VAL A 30 -14.31 26.09 -2.23
N ILE A 31 -13.78 27.31 -2.05
CA ILE A 31 -12.51 27.73 -2.68
C ILE A 31 -11.36 26.87 -2.19
N ALA A 32 -11.29 26.60 -0.88
CA ALA A 32 -10.24 25.78 -0.28
C ALA A 32 -10.29 24.33 -0.82
N ASN A 33 -11.50 23.74 -0.92
CA ASN A 33 -11.68 22.40 -1.50
C ASN A 33 -11.28 22.36 -2.97
N VAL A 34 -11.73 23.32 -3.79
CA VAL A 34 -11.33 23.40 -5.20
C VAL A 34 -9.81 23.54 -5.34
N TRP A 35 -9.22 24.44 -4.55
CA TRP A 35 -7.76 24.62 -4.54
C TRP A 35 -7.04 23.33 -4.14
N TRP A 36 -7.49 22.67 -3.08
CA TRP A 36 -6.94 21.38 -2.64
C TRP A 36 -6.97 20.34 -3.75
N LEU A 37 -8.10 20.17 -4.42
CA LEU A 37 -8.24 19.23 -5.54
C LEU A 37 -7.27 19.54 -6.69
N THR A 38 -6.88 20.78 -6.90
CA THR A 38 -5.88 21.15 -7.92
C THR A 38 -4.43 20.87 -7.50
N GLN A 39 -4.18 20.64 -6.20
CA GLN A 39 -2.84 20.31 -5.69
C GLN A 39 -2.56 18.81 -5.72
N ILE A 40 -3.58 17.98 -5.86
CA ILE A 40 -3.40 16.53 -5.96
C ILE A 40 -2.75 16.21 -7.30
N ASN A 41 -1.48 15.82 -7.25
CA ASN A 41 -0.76 15.30 -8.41
C ASN A 41 -1.08 13.81 -8.55
N CYS A 42 -1.77 13.44 -9.60
CA CYS A 42 -2.15 12.05 -9.85
C CYS A 42 -1.15 11.38 -10.79
N GLU A 43 -0.27 10.56 -10.25
CA GLU A 43 0.75 9.85 -11.02
C GLU A 43 0.14 8.83 -12.00
N PHE A 44 -1.09 8.36 -11.75
CA PHE A 44 -1.78 7.39 -12.59
C PHE A 44 -2.28 7.98 -13.92
N GLU A 45 -2.52 9.29 -14.01
CA GLU A 45 -3.15 9.92 -15.18
C GLU A 45 -2.34 9.72 -16.48
N GLN A 46 -1.01 9.75 -16.39
CA GLN A 46 -0.11 9.67 -17.56
C GLN A 46 0.67 8.36 -17.63
N ASN A 47 0.36 7.41 -16.76
CA ASN A 47 1.08 6.16 -16.70
C ASN A 47 0.54 5.14 -17.71
N GLU A 48 1.45 4.45 -18.42
CA GLU A 48 1.08 3.50 -19.47
C GLU A 48 0.29 2.29 -18.96
N ILE A 49 0.51 1.88 -17.73
CA ILE A 49 -0.23 0.77 -17.08
C ILE A 49 -1.72 1.10 -16.95
N PHE A 50 -2.04 2.35 -16.65
CA PHE A 50 -3.42 2.78 -16.44
C PHE A 50 -4.13 3.25 -17.71
N GLN A 51 -3.58 3.00 -18.90
CA GLN A 51 -4.22 3.44 -20.17
C GLN A 51 -5.59 2.82 -20.42
N GLY A 52 -5.86 1.62 -19.90
CA GLY A 52 -7.17 0.94 -20.00
C GLY A 52 -8.25 1.49 -19.06
N ILE A 53 -7.86 2.35 -18.11
CA ILE A 53 -8.73 2.91 -17.07
C ILE A 53 -9.13 4.33 -17.48
N ASN A 54 -10.41 4.69 -17.30
CA ASN A 54 -10.86 6.03 -17.65
C ASN A 54 -10.35 7.10 -16.68
N GLU A 55 -10.25 8.35 -17.12
CA GLU A 55 -9.66 9.46 -16.38
C GLU A 55 -10.37 9.72 -15.03
N LYS A 56 -11.67 9.47 -14.93
CA LYS A 56 -12.40 9.61 -13.68
C LYS A 56 -11.96 8.56 -12.65
N GLU A 57 -11.80 7.32 -13.07
CA GLU A 57 -11.34 6.23 -12.21
C GLU A 57 -9.90 6.45 -11.78
N LYS A 58 -8.99 6.83 -12.68
CA LYS A 58 -7.61 7.20 -12.32
C LYS A 58 -7.57 8.28 -11.26
N ARG A 59 -8.39 9.32 -11.46
CA ARG A 59 -8.49 10.43 -10.50
C ARG A 59 -9.02 9.94 -9.16
N GLN A 60 -10.01 9.03 -9.16
CA GLN A 60 -10.56 8.46 -7.94
C GLN A 60 -9.52 7.62 -7.17
N LEU A 61 -8.70 6.82 -7.85
CA LEU A 61 -7.58 6.11 -7.20
C LEU A 61 -6.65 7.06 -6.45
N CYS A 62 -6.33 8.22 -7.05
CA CYS A 62 -5.52 9.23 -6.36
C CYS A 62 -6.23 9.81 -5.14
N LEU A 63 -7.53 10.12 -5.25
CA LEU A 63 -8.31 10.68 -4.14
C LEU A 63 -8.39 9.68 -2.98
N ASP A 64 -8.69 8.43 -3.26
CA ASP A 64 -8.77 7.36 -2.27
C ASP A 64 -7.44 7.21 -1.51
N PHE A 65 -6.32 7.34 -2.23
CA PHE A 65 -4.99 7.27 -1.62
C PHE A 65 -4.71 8.45 -0.67
N TYR A 66 -5.21 9.64 -0.98
CA TYR A 66 -5.11 10.82 -0.11
C TYR A 66 -6.10 10.77 1.06
N ASP A 67 -7.28 10.18 0.85
CA ASP A 67 -8.34 10.10 1.86
C ASP A 67 -8.14 8.95 2.85
N LEU A 68 -7.30 7.96 2.50
CA LEU A 68 -6.95 6.85 3.38
C LEU A 68 -6.31 7.35 4.67
N LYS A 69 -6.90 6.97 5.80
CA LYS A 69 -6.46 7.39 7.13
C LYS A 69 -5.64 6.29 7.79
N THR A 70 -4.50 6.71 8.34
CA THR A 70 -3.61 5.85 9.13
C THR A 70 -3.36 6.46 10.51
N THR A 71 -2.91 5.66 11.44
CA THR A 71 -2.42 6.11 12.75
C THR A 71 -1.11 5.41 13.05
N GLY A 72 0.01 6.13 12.91
CA GLY A 72 1.34 5.52 12.94
C GLY A 72 1.47 4.46 11.83
N ASP A 73 1.84 3.25 12.22
CA ASP A 73 2.04 2.13 11.31
C ASP A 73 0.78 1.25 11.15
N GLU A 74 -0.42 1.79 11.44
CA GLU A 74 -1.66 1.04 11.34
C GLU A 74 -2.72 1.77 10.49
N LEU A 75 -3.56 0.99 9.81
CA LEU A 75 -4.73 1.50 9.10
C LEU A 75 -5.86 1.75 10.09
N ILE A 76 -6.53 2.90 9.98
CA ILE A 76 -7.73 3.16 10.79
C ILE A 76 -8.85 2.25 10.30
N PRO A 77 -9.52 1.47 11.19
CA PRO A 77 -10.60 0.58 10.81
C PRO A 77 -11.84 1.29 10.24
N ASN A 78 -12.68 0.54 9.54
CA ASN A 78 -13.99 0.97 9.04
C ASN A 78 -13.93 2.14 8.04
N GLN A 79 -13.02 2.08 7.07
CA GLN A 79 -12.97 3.02 5.96
C GLN A 79 -13.51 2.35 4.69
N VAL A 80 -14.40 3.03 3.98
CA VAL A 80 -14.92 2.60 2.68
C VAL A 80 -14.65 3.71 1.69
N LEU A 81 -13.76 3.44 0.75
CA LEU A 81 -13.39 4.30 -0.36
C LEU A 81 -13.82 3.62 -1.68
N ASP A 82 -13.76 4.31 -2.81
CA ASP A 82 -14.27 3.74 -4.07
C ASP A 82 -13.43 2.54 -4.55
N SER A 83 -12.11 2.57 -4.34
CA SER A 83 -11.18 1.51 -4.78
C SER A 83 -10.71 0.57 -3.67
N MET A 84 -11.04 0.84 -2.42
CA MET A 84 -10.55 0.05 -1.30
C MET A 84 -11.46 0.12 -0.07
N THR A 85 -11.43 -0.96 0.70
CA THR A 85 -12.09 -1.05 2.01
C THR A 85 -11.06 -1.38 3.07
N ILE A 86 -11.11 -0.71 4.22
CA ILE A 86 -10.40 -1.12 5.43
C ILE A 86 -11.45 -1.65 6.39
N ASN A 87 -11.38 -2.93 6.70
CA ASN A 87 -12.36 -3.63 7.51
C ASN A 87 -12.34 -3.20 9.00
N SER A 88 -13.24 -3.77 9.78
CA SER A 88 -13.37 -3.45 11.21
C SER A 88 -12.15 -3.81 12.05
N LEU A 89 -11.28 -4.68 11.55
CA LEU A 89 -10.04 -5.13 12.20
C LEU A 89 -8.80 -4.34 11.72
N GLY A 90 -8.99 -3.38 10.79
CA GLY A 90 -7.90 -2.55 10.27
C GLY A 90 -7.02 -3.26 9.26
N PHE A 91 -7.58 -4.12 8.42
CA PHE A 91 -6.94 -4.75 7.26
C PHE A 91 -7.65 -4.34 5.98
N ARG A 92 -6.93 -4.30 4.87
CA ARG A 92 -7.54 -4.03 3.57
C ARG A 92 -8.34 -5.23 3.09
N GLY A 93 -9.58 -4.99 2.62
CA GLY A 93 -10.48 -5.97 2.03
C GLY A 93 -11.63 -6.35 2.95
N SER A 94 -12.21 -7.50 2.70
CA SER A 94 -13.44 -7.99 3.34
C SER A 94 -13.28 -8.24 4.84
N GLU A 95 -14.40 -8.25 5.55
CA GLU A 95 -14.45 -8.68 6.94
C GLU A 95 -14.10 -10.17 7.08
N PHE A 96 -13.41 -10.51 8.15
CA PHE A 96 -13.17 -11.90 8.56
C PHE A 96 -13.36 -12.05 10.06
N SER A 97 -13.51 -13.26 10.53
CA SER A 97 -13.72 -13.52 11.96
C SER A 97 -12.44 -13.36 12.75
N GLU A 98 -12.45 -12.58 13.84
CA GLU A 98 -11.30 -12.45 14.75
C GLU A 98 -10.86 -13.84 15.27
N ILE A 99 -11.81 -14.64 15.70
CA ILE A 99 -11.57 -16.05 16.07
C ILE A 99 -11.56 -16.88 14.79
N LYS A 100 -10.44 -17.53 14.49
CA LYS A 100 -10.30 -18.37 13.31
C LYS A 100 -11.31 -19.51 13.32
N PRO A 101 -12.17 -19.64 12.29
CA PRO A 101 -13.13 -20.74 12.20
C PRO A 101 -12.42 -22.10 12.13
N SER A 102 -13.09 -23.14 12.61
CA SER A 102 -12.62 -24.53 12.41
C SER A 102 -12.56 -24.84 10.92
N ASN A 103 -11.59 -25.65 10.51
CA ASN A 103 -11.38 -26.01 9.11
C ASN A 103 -11.01 -24.85 8.19
N THR A 104 -10.31 -23.82 8.75
CA THR A 104 -9.83 -22.65 8.02
C THR A 104 -8.30 -22.60 8.09
N TYR A 105 -7.65 -22.41 6.95
CA TYR A 105 -6.24 -22.08 6.85
C TYR A 105 -6.10 -20.59 6.55
N ARG A 106 -5.49 -19.84 7.46
CA ARG A 106 -5.42 -18.39 7.43
C ARG A 106 -4.04 -17.91 7.04
N ILE A 107 -3.98 -17.16 5.95
CA ILE A 107 -2.77 -16.59 5.37
C ILE A 107 -2.81 -15.07 5.55
N PHE A 108 -1.82 -14.51 6.22
CA PHE A 108 -1.59 -13.07 6.20
C PHE A 108 -0.52 -12.73 5.18
N MET A 109 -0.77 -11.74 4.33
CA MET A 109 0.21 -11.21 3.41
C MET A 109 0.66 -9.84 3.91
N VAL A 110 1.90 -9.78 4.34
CA VAL A 110 2.55 -8.61 4.97
C VAL A 110 3.50 -7.98 3.96
N GLY A 111 3.64 -6.69 4.01
CA GLY A 111 4.51 -5.93 3.11
C GLY A 111 4.19 -4.45 3.09
N GLY A 112 4.89 -3.72 2.28
CA GLY A 112 4.70 -2.29 2.06
C GLY A 112 3.51 -1.96 1.15
N SER A 113 3.60 -0.82 0.48
CA SER A 113 2.55 -0.28 -0.40
C SER A 113 2.18 -1.20 -1.57
N THR A 114 3.11 -1.98 -2.10
CA THR A 114 2.84 -2.95 -3.17
C THR A 114 1.95 -4.08 -2.67
N MET A 115 2.23 -4.62 -1.48
CA MET A 115 1.39 -5.63 -0.86
C MET A 115 0.03 -5.06 -0.45
N PHE A 116 0.01 -3.84 0.09
CA PHE A 116 -1.23 -3.11 0.34
C PHE A 116 -2.08 -3.01 -0.94
N GLY A 117 -1.46 -2.85 -2.10
CA GLY A 117 -2.10 -2.70 -3.40
C GLY A 117 -2.25 -1.23 -3.78
N ALA A 118 -1.18 -0.44 -3.66
CA ALA A 118 -1.16 0.93 -4.18
C ALA A 118 -1.39 0.90 -5.70
N GLY A 119 -2.39 1.67 -6.17
CA GLY A 119 -2.79 1.68 -7.58
C GLY A 119 -3.78 0.58 -7.99
N ALA A 120 -4.10 -0.38 -7.13
CA ALA A 120 -5.12 -1.38 -7.41
C ALA A 120 -6.53 -0.75 -7.46
N THR A 121 -7.32 -1.14 -8.44
CA THR A 121 -8.65 -0.58 -8.70
C THR A 121 -9.73 -1.12 -7.77
N SER A 122 -9.46 -2.20 -7.07
CA SER A 122 -10.33 -2.79 -6.04
C SER A 122 -9.51 -3.65 -5.07
N ASP A 123 -10.15 -4.18 -4.04
CA ASP A 123 -9.50 -5.09 -3.09
C ASP A 123 -9.14 -6.43 -3.75
N GLU A 124 -9.94 -6.88 -4.71
CA GLU A 124 -9.73 -8.12 -5.47
C GLU A 124 -8.56 -8.02 -6.46
N THR A 125 -8.16 -6.82 -6.88
CA THR A 125 -7.04 -6.60 -7.82
C THR A 125 -5.71 -6.30 -7.10
N THR A 126 -5.64 -6.56 -5.81
CA THR A 126 -4.39 -6.56 -5.04
C THR A 126 -3.68 -7.92 -5.15
N ILE A 127 -2.39 -7.99 -4.83
CA ILE A 127 -1.66 -9.27 -4.78
C ILE A 127 -2.37 -10.28 -3.86
N PRO A 128 -2.79 -9.94 -2.63
CA PRO A 128 -3.59 -10.84 -1.80
C PRO A 128 -4.94 -11.22 -2.42
N GLY A 129 -5.61 -10.27 -3.08
CA GLY A 129 -6.88 -10.53 -3.76
C GLY A 129 -6.74 -11.54 -4.90
N TYR A 130 -5.71 -11.40 -5.74
CA TYR A 130 -5.40 -12.39 -6.79
C TYR A 130 -5.01 -13.74 -6.21
N LEU A 131 -4.25 -13.78 -5.11
CA LEU A 131 -3.92 -15.05 -4.47
C LEU A 131 -5.17 -15.74 -3.93
N GLN A 132 -6.09 -15.01 -3.29
CA GLN A 132 -7.36 -15.59 -2.83
C GLN A 132 -8.13 -16.19 -4.01
N GLN A 133 -8.33 -15.44 -5.11
CA GLN A 133 -9.02 -15.92 -6.30
C GLN A 133 -8.35 -17.19 -6.88
N PHE A 134 -7.02 -17.17 -6.99
CA PHE A 134 -6.26 -18.34 -7.48
C PHE A 134 -6.46 -19.56 -6.59
N LEU A 135 -6.42 -19.39 -5.26
CA LEU A 135 -6.60 -20.49 -4.32
C LEU A 135 -8.04 -21.01 -4.26
N ASP A 136 -9.02 -20.18 -4.53
CA ASP A 136 -10.45 -20.56 -4.59
C ASP A 136 -10.76 -21.52 -5.75
N GLU A 137 -9.90 -21.57 -6.79
CA GLU A 137 -10.01 -22.55 -7.88
C GLU A 137 -9.71 -23.99 -7.43
N TYR A 138 -9.05 -24.16 -6.27
CA TYR A 138 -8.67 -25.46 -5.73
C TYR A 138 -9.60 -25.91 -4.62
N ASN A 139 -10.18 -27.08 -4.77
CA ASN A 139 -10.97 -27.70 -3.70
C ASN A 139 -10.05 -28.49 -2.75
N LEU A 140 -9.53 -27.80 -1.74
CA LEU A 140 -8.57 -28.36 -0.78
C LEU A 140 -9.25 -29.07 0.41
N GLY A 141 -10.58 -29.02 0.50
CA GLY A 141 -11.33 -29.64 1.60
C GLY A 141 -11.34 -28.82 2.90
N PHE A 142 -10.75 -27.63 2.88
CA PHE A 142 -10.79 -26.63 3.96
C PHE A 142 -10.91 -25.22 3.36
N ASN A 143 -11.34 -24.28 4.17
CA ASN A 143 -11.46 -22.87 3.76
C ASN A 143 -10.09 -22.20 3.76
N LEU A 144 -9.82 -21.38 2.75
CA LEU A 144 -8.65 -20.52 2.70
C LEU A 144 -9.08 -19.07 2.94
N GLU A 145 -8.39 -18.39 3.83
CA GLU A 145 -8.56 -16.96 4.07
C GLU A 145 -7.24 -16.26 3.80
N VAL A 146 -7.17 -15.45 2.73
CA VAL A 146 -6.03 -14.59 2.44
C VAL A 146 -6.35 -13.17 2.88
N ILE A 147 -5.57 -12.66 3.83
CA ILE A 147 -5.79 -11.36 4.45
C ILE A 147 -4.67 -10.42 4.05
N ASN A 148 -5.06 -9.28 3.46
CA ASN A 148 -4.14 -8.23 3.10
C ASN A 148 -3.74 -7.43 4.35
N ALA A 149 -2.55 -7.68 4.86
CA ALA A 149 -1.92 -6.99 5.98
C ALA A 149 -0.80 -6.02 5.52
N GLY A 150 -0.83 -5.62 4.24
CA GLY A 150 0.09 -4.61 3.70
C GLY A 150 -0.17 -3.23 4.29
N ILE A 151 0.89 -2.48 4.56
CA ILE A 151 0.84 -1.12 5.08
C ILE A 151 1.78 -0.24 4.27
N GLN A 152 1.29 0.91 3.82
CA GLN A 152 2.09 1.82 3.01
C GLN A 152 3.34 2.28 3.75
N GLY A 153 4.51 2.11 3.11
CA GLY A 153 5.78 2.53 3.66
C GLY A 153 6.35 1.61 4.74
N ALA A 154 5.68 0.51 5.11
CA ALA A 154 6.22 -0.45 6.06
C ALA A 154 7.54 -1.04 5.54
N ASP A 155 8.56 -0.99 6.37
CA ASP A 155 9.82 -1.71 6.22
C ASP A 155 9.80 -2.98 7.10
N SER A 156 10.83 -3.80 7.03
CA SER A 156 10.91 -5.05 7.77
C SER A 156 10.76 -4.90 9.29
N ASN A 157 11.13 -3.75 9.86
CA ASN A 157 10.91 -3.48 11.29
C ASN A 157 9.43 -3.27 11.61
N ALA A 158 8.73 -2.47 10.78
CA ALA A 158 7.30 -2.23 10.93
C ALA A 158 6.51 -3.53 10.72
N GLU A 159 6.91 -4.33 9.76
CA GLU A 159 6.32 -5.64 9.45
C GLU A 159 6.48 -6.64 10.59
N PHE A 160 7.68 -6.76 11.16
CA PHE A 160 7.91 -7.58 12.34
C PHE A 160 7.04 -7.13 13.53
N ASN A 161 6.97 -5.81 13.78
CA ASN A 161 6.12 -5.25 14.82
C ASN A 161 4.63 -5.56 14.60
N LEU A 162 4.15 -5.49 13.35
CA LEU A 162 2.78 -5.86 12.99
C LEU A 162 2.52 -7.34 13.31
N MET A 163 3.42 -8.22 12.92
CA MET A 163 3.32 -9.66 13.21
C MET A 163 3.25 -9.92 14.72
N GLU A 164 4.18 -9.37 15.49
CA GLU A 164 4.29 -9.60 16.93
C GLU A 164 3.11 -9.00 17.72
N LYS A 165 2.71 -7.77 17.40
CA LYS A 165 1.73 -7.02 18.20
C LYS A 165 0.30 -7.24 17.80
N LYS A 166 0.04 -7.61 16.53
CA LYS A 166 -1.32 -7.69 16.00
C LYS A 166 -1.65 -9.06 15.41
N LEU A 167 -0.83 -9.62 14.51
CA LEU A 167 -1.24 -10.81 13.75
C LEU A 167 -1.36 -12.07 14.62
N LEU A 168 -0.56 -12.22 15.67
CA LEU A 168 -0.65 -13.36 16.59
C LEU A 168 -2.05 -13.57 17.17
N ALA A 169 -2.79 -12.49 17.45
CA ALA A 169 -4.14 -12.54 17.99
C ALA A 169 -5.14 -13.26 17.05
N PHE A 170 -4.86 -13.28 15.75
CA PHE A 170 -5.74 -13.87 14.72
C PHE A 170 -5.40 -15.30 14.34
N SER A 171 -4.44 -15.94 15.04
CA SER A 171 -4.04 -17.34 14.83
C SER A 171 -3.69 -17.64 13.36
N PRO A 172 -2.66 -17.01 12.78
CA PRO A 172 -2.19 -17.30 11.43
C PRO A 172 -1.76 -18.76 11.30
N ASP A 173 -1.88 -19.34 10.11
CA ASP A 173 -1.22 -20.59 9.73
C ASP A 173 -0.01 -20.32 8.86
N LEU A 174 -0.06 -19.23 8.07
CA LEU A 174 1.03 -18.77 7.22
C LEU A 174 1.10 -17.24 7.23
N VAL A 175 2.29 -16.69 7.32
CA VAL A 175 2.58 -15.29 7.00
C VAL A 175 3.52 -15.26 5.80
N LEU A 176 3.08 -14.58 4.73
CA LEU A 176 3.89 -14.29 3.57
C LEU A 176 4.34 -12.83 3.64
N VAL A 177 5.63 -12.62 3.73
CA VAL A 177 6.26 -11.28 3.78
C VAL A 177 6.80 -10.95 2.39
N TYR A 178 6.43 -9.77 1.87
CA TYR A 178 6.88 -9.27 0.58
C TYR A 178 7.60 -7.93 0.80
N ASP A 179 8.91 -7.97 0.77
CA ASP A 179 9.75 -6.96 1.38
C ASP A 179 10.96 -6.57 0.51
N GLY A 180 11.68 -5.53 0.93
CA GLY A 180 12.95 -5.08 0.39
C GLY A 180 13.01 -3.63 -0.07
N TRP A 181 12.00 -3.10 -0.76
CA TRP A 181 12.03 -1.74 -1.28
C TRP A 181 12.02 -0.67 -0.17
N ASN A 182 11.15 -0.82 0.81
CA ASN A 182 11.07 0.15 1.90
C ASN A 182 12.30 0.08 2.81
N ASP A 183 12.90 -1.08 2.97
CA ASP A 183 14.19 -1.23 3.66
C ASP A 183 15.32 -0.51 2.94
N LEU A 184 15.36 -0.61 1.59
CA LEU A 184 16.30 0.13 0.79
C LEU A 184 16.12 1.65 0.97
N ARG A 185 14.88 2.13 1.00
CA ARG A 185 14.55 3.54 1.26
C ARG A 185 14.86 3.99 2.67
N ALA A 186 14.64 3.14 3.66
CA ALA A 186 14.99 3.38 5.06
C ALA A 186 16.51 3.31 5.30
N SER A 187 17.30 2.93 4.28
CA SER A 187 18.74 2.71 4.38
C SER A 187 19.11 1.58 5.35
N ASN A 188 18.24 0.59 5.48
CA ASN A 188 18.54 -0.62 6.24
C ASN A 188 19.67 -1.38 5.56
N THR A 189 20.65 -1.80 6.34
CA THR A 189 21.75 -2.60 5.79
C THR A 189 21.29 -4.03 5.50
N PRO A 190 21.97 -4.77 4.59
CA PRO A 190 21.63 -6.17 4.32
C PRO A 190 21.63 -7.05 5.57
N ASP A 191 22.47 -6.75 6.56
CA ASP A 191 22.51 -7.50 7.82
C ASP A 191 21.28 -7.20 8.70
N VAL A 192 20.86 -5.94 8.80
CA VAL A 192 19.64 -5.55 9.54
C VAL A 192 18.42 -6.21 8.92
N LEU A 193 18.28 -6.17 7.59
CA LEU A 193 17.17 -6.81 6.91
C LEU A 193 17.12 -8.32 7.16
N LYS A 194 18.29 -8.99 7.07
CA LYS A 194 18.39 -10.43 7.38
C LYS A 194 17.98 -10.73 8.83
N GLU A 195 18.45 -9.95 9.80
CA GLU A 195 18.10 -10.11 11.22
C GLU A 195 16.58 -9.97 11.45
N ASN A 196 15.93 -9.04 10.76
CA ASN A 196 14.48 -8.88 10.82
C ASN A 196 13.76 -10.09 10.24
N TRP A 197 14.16 -10.58 9.05
CA TRP A 197 13.59 -11.80 8.45
C TRP A 197 13.76 -13.03 9.34
N GLU A 198 14.93 -13.22 9.93
CA GLU A 198 15.17 -14.32 10.87
C GLU A 198 14.30 -14.19 12.13
N SER A 199 14.07 -12.96 12.61
CA SER A 199 13.19 -12.69 13.75
C SER A 199 11.73 -13.01 13.44
N MET A 200 11.24 -12.65 12.24
CA MET A 200 9.89 -13.00 11.77
C MET A 200 9.70 -14.53 11.70
N CYS A 201 10.68 -15.23 11.14
CA CYS A 201 10.62 -16.68 11.01
C CYS A 201 10.71 -17.39 12.38
N LYS A 202 11.52 -16.87 13.27
CA LYS A 202 11.60 -17.35 14.65
C LYS A 202 10.27 -17.15 15.38
N LEU A 203 9.64 -15.98 15.21
CA LEU A 203 8.32 -15.71 15.77
C LEU A 203 7.28 -16.72 15.29
N GLY A 204 7.31 -17.07 13.99
CA GLY A 204 6.46 -18.12 13.42
C GLY A 204 6.68 -19.48 14.07
N ASN A 205 7.93 -19.91 14.16
CA ASN A 205 8.30 -21.16 14.79
C ASN A 205 7.89 -21.25 16.27
N GLU A 206 8.03 -20.15 17.03
CA GLU A 206 7.65 -20.09 18.43
C GLU A 206 6.13 -20.09 18.64
N ASN A 207 5.34 -19.68 17.62
CA ASN A 207 3.89 -19.55 17.69
C ASN A 207 3.14 -20.52 16.78
N ASN A 208 3.83 -21.51 16.18
CA ASN A 208 3.28 -22.57 15.34
C ASN A 208 2.58 -22.08 14.06
N PHE A 209 3.17 -21.13 13.36
CA PHE A 209 2.79 -20.77 12.00
C PHE A 209 4.01 -20.67 11.09
N ASP A 210 3.78 -20.94 9.81
CA ASP A 210 4.83 -20.87 8.81
C ASP A 210 5.10 -19.43 8.38
N VAL A 211 6.35 -19.13 7.99
CA VAL A 211 6.73 -17.83 7.39
C VAL A 211 7.46 -18.07 6.08
N ILE A 212 7.02 -17.36 5.04
CA ILE A 212 7.70 -17.26 3.75
C ILE A 212 8.15 -15.83 3.57
N ILE A 213 9.44 -15.63 3.25
CA ILE A 213 9.97 -14.32 2.88
C ILE A 213 10.14 -14.26 1.38
N ALA A 214 9.58 -13.26 0.74
CA ALA A 214 9.71 -12.98 -0.68
C ALA A 214 10.36 -11.60 -0.90
N LEU A 215 11.54 -11.58 -1.53
CA LEU A 215 12.20 -10.33 -1.92
C LEU A 215 11.54 -9.81 -3.20
N GLN A 216 10.97 -8.59 -3.13
CA GLN A 216 10.18 -8.02 -4.21
C GLN A 216 11.02 -7.63 -5.44
N PRO A 217 10.45 -7.62 -6.65
CA PRO A 217 11.08 -7.03 -7.83
C PRO A 217 11.06 -5.49 -7.76
N ILE A 218 12.04 -4.88 -8.38
CA ILE A 218 12.10 -3.43 -8.61
C ILE A 218 12.47 -3.13 -10.06
N ALA A 219 12.03 -1.99 -10.59
CA ALA A 219 12.29 -1.60 -11.97
C ALA A 219 13.82 -1.50 -12.26
N GLY A 220 14.25 -2.19 -13.30
CA GLY A 220 15.67 -2.20 -13.73
C GLY A 220 16.54 -3.22 -13.00
N PHE A 221 15.98 -4.00 -12.08
CA PHE A 221 16.63 -5.19 -11.55
C PHE A 221 16.12 -6.43 -12.31
N GLY A 222 17.02 -7.38 -12.60
CA GLY A 222 16.71 -8.49 -13.49
C GLY A 222 16.93 -8.16 -14.97
N ASN A 223 16.31 -8.95 -15.86
CA ASN A 223 16.50 -8.87 -17.31
C ASN A 223 15.23 -8.47 -18.07
N LYS A 224 14.18 -7.99 -17.40
CA LYS A 224 12.96 -7.50 -18.05
C LYS A 224 13.32 -6.44 -19.08
N VAL A 225 12.80 -6.58 -20.29
CA VAL A 225 12.88 -5.54 -21.32
C VAL A 225 11.94 -4.41 -20.92
N LEU A 226 12.50 -3.35 -20.36
CA LEU A 226 11.75 -2.20 -19.87
C LEU A 226 11.18 -1.38 -21.02
N THR A 227 9.93 -0.91 -20.87
CA THR A 227 9.38 0.11 -21.76
C THR A 227 10.14 1.43 -21.63
N LYS A 228 9.82 2.39 -22.49
CA LYS A 228 10.41 3.73 -22.40
C LYS A 228 10.06 4.44 -21.09
N GLN A 229 8.89 4.18 -20.54
CA GLN A 229 8.45 4.77 -19.29
C GLN A 229 9.11 4.05 -18.09
N GLU A 230 9.06 2.74 -18.04
CA GLU A 230 9.74 1.94 -17.01
C GLU A 230 11.26 2.23 -16.95
N SER A 231 11.90 2.45 -18.11
CA SER A 231 13.32 2.82 -18.15
C SER A 231 13.64 4.14 -17.44
N LYS A 232 12.68 5.06 -17.36
CA LYS A 232 12.86 6.30 -16.59
C LYS A 232 12.84 6.03 -15.09
N TYR A 233 11.96 5.14 -14.62
CA TYR A 233 11.89 4.73 -13.23
C TYR A 233 13.20 4.04 -12.81
N ALA A 234 13.67 3.09 -13.60
CA ALA A 234 14.95 2.42 -13.38
C ALA A 234 16.16 3.37 -13.35
N GLN A 235 16.14 4.47 -14.14
CA GLN A 235 17.20 5.48 -14.20
C GLN A 235 17.08 6.54 -13.12
N SER A 236 15.85 6.94 -12.76
CA SER A 236 15.63 7.93 -11.71
C SER A 236 16.03 7.40 -10.35
N GLY A 237 16.00 6.08 -10.21
CA GLY A 237 16.23 5.44 -8.93
C GLY A 237 15.30 6.03 -7.91
N LEU A 238 15.61 5.93 -6.68
CA LEU A 238 14.90 6.65 -5.63
C LEU A 238 14.95 8.15 -5.94
N ASP A 239 13.85 8.74 -6.37
CA ASP A 239 13.74 10.19 -6.68
C ASP A 239 14.20 11.08 -5.52
N TYR A 240 14.33 10.48 -4.36
CA TYR A 240 14.82 11.09 -3.14
C TYR A 240 16.34 11.29 -3.12
N ASN A 241 17.09 10.57 -3.95
CA ASN A 241 18.56 10.72 -3.96
C ASN A 241 19.19 10.14 -5.22
N LYS A 242 19.07 10.85 -6.33
CA LYS A 242 19.62 10.47 -7.67
C LYS A 242 21.11 10.10 -7.68
N SER A 243 21.84 10.50 -6.64
CA SER A 243 23.28 10.18 -6.50
C SER A 243 23.56 8.76 -5.99
N LEU A 244 22.56 8.05 -5.49
CA LEU A 244 22.72 6.74 -4.85
C LEU A 244 22.30 5.56 -5.73
N LEU A 245 22.01 5.77 -7.01
CA LEU A 245 21.42 4.73 -7.86
C LEU A 245 22.27 3.45 -7.91
N SER A 246 23.56 3.57 -8.21
CA SER A 246 24.47 2.42 -8.29
C SER A 246 24.70 1.75 -6.93
N GLU A 247 24.75 2.54 -5.86
CA GLU A 247 24.88 2.04 -4.49
C GLU A 247 23.62 1.33 -4.04
N SER A 248 22.44 1.89 -4.35
CA SER A 248 21.14 1.28 -4.04
C SER A 248 20.97 -0.07 -4.73
N PHE A 249 21.33 -0.19 -6.01
CA PHE A 249 21.31 -1.49 -6.71
C PHE A 249 22.29 -2.49 -6.11
N SER A 250 23.48 -2.05 -5.69
CA SER A 250 24.45 -2.92 -5.01
C SER A 250 23.89 -3.43 -3.67
N VAL A 251 23.29 -2.57 -2.86
CA VAL A 251 22.63 -2.96 -1.60
C VAL A 251 21.49 -3.95 -1.87
N TYR A 252 20.65 -3.67 -2.87
CA TYR A 252 19.54 -4.56 -3.24
C TYR A 252 20.03 -5.93 -3.74
N GLN A 253 21.16 -5.96 -4.43
CA GLN A 253 21.82 -7.21 -4.80
C GLN A 253 22.28 -7.98 -3.57
N ASP A 254 22.83 -7.30 -2.57
CA ASP A 254 23.26 -7.92 -1.33
C ASP A 254 22.08 -8.40 -0.47
N TYR A 255 20.90 -7.77 -0.54
CA TYR A 255 19.67 -8.30 0.05
C TYR A 255 19.35 -9.72 -0.45
N GLY A 256 19.45 -9.95 -1.78
CA GLY A 256 19.25 -11.30 -2.32
C GLY A 256 20.25 -12.32 -1.82
N LYS A 257 21.53 -11.94 -1.67
CA LYS A 257 22.53 -12.83 -1.07
C LYS A 257 22.21 -13.16 0.38
N LYS A 258 21.73 -12.17 1.16
CA LYS A 258 21.32 -12.38 2.54
C LYS A 258 20.06 -13.23 2.66
N LEU A 259 19.15 -13.13 1.69
CA LEU A 259 17.96 -13.98 1.63
C LEU A 259 18.32 -15.47 1.51
N GLU A 260 19.37 -15.81 0.74
CA GLU A 260 19.89 -17.17 0.62
C GLU A 260 20.40 -17.75 1.95
N ASP A 261 20.86 -16.86 2.85
CA ASP A 261 21.40 -17.21 4.16
C ASP A 261 20.34 -17.32 5.27
N VAL A 262 19.06 -17.01 4.97
CA VAL A 262 17.95 -17.10 5.94
C VAL A 262 17.49 -18.56 6.05
N ASN A 263 17.73 -19.18 7.20
CA ASN A 263 17.49 -20.61 7.38
C ASN A 263 16.34 -20.96 8.34
N ALA A 264 15.78 -19.96 9.03
CA ALA A 264 14.72 -20.17 10.02
C ALA A 264 13.31 -20.23 9.44
N CYS A 265 13.12 -19.78 8.21
CA CYS A 265 11.84 -19.76 7.50
C CYS A 265 11.52 -21.10 6.84
N VAL A 266 10.22 -21.35 6.61
CA VAL A 266 9.80 -22.51 5.83
C VAL A 266 10.28 -22.39 4.38
N LYS A 267 10.31 -21.16 3.84
CA LYS A 267 10.81 -20.86 2.50
C LYS A 267 11.24 -19.40 2.36
N THR A 268 12.25 -19.19 1.53
CA THR A 268 12.61 -17.87 0.98
C THR A 268 12.45 -17.88 -0.53
N VAL A 269 12.02 -16.77 -1.12
CA VAL A 269 11.77 -16.62 -2.56
C VAL A 269 12.36 -15.32 -3.05
N ASP A 270 13.28 -15.39 -3.99
CA ASP A 270 13.79 -14.22 -4.69
C ASP A 270 12.93 -13.95 -5.93
N LEU A 271 12.11 -12.90 -5.88
CA LEU A 271 11.22 -12.51 -6.97
C LEU A 271 11.81 -11.43 -7.87
N ARG A 272 13.05 -11.00 -7.66
CA ARG A 272 13.65 -9.89 -8.41
C ARG A 272 13.70 -10.10 -9.92
N ASN A 273 13.68 -11.35 -10.38
CA ASN A 273 13.70 -11.73 -11.80
C ASN A 273 12.35 -12.28 -12.29
N VAL A 274 11.28 -12.16 -11.51
CA VAL A 274 9.98 -12.76 -11.83
C VAL A 274 9.39 -12.25 -13.14
N PHE A 275 9.73 -11.03 -13.53
CA PHE A 275 9.23 -10.39 -14.75
C PHE A 275 10.22 -10.43 -15.92
N ASP A 276 11.31 -11.20 -15.87
CA ASP A 276 12.33 -11.25 -16.95
C ASP A 276 11.75 -11.66 -18.30
N ALA A 277 10.71 -12.49 -18.33
CA ALA A 277 10.04 -12.92 -19.55
C ALA A 277 8.90 -11.99 -20.00
N GLU A 278 8.56 -10.97 -19.21
CA GLU A 278 7.44 -10.07 -19.49
C GLU A 278 7.83 -8.93 -20.41
N SER A 279 7.08 -8.74 -21.50
CA SER A 279 7.27 -7.65 -22.47
C SER A 279 6.32 -6.47 -22.25
N GLU A 280 5.19 -6.71 -21.62
CA GLU A 280 4.21 -5.69 -21.31
C GLU A 280 4.66 -4.81 -20.13
N PRO A 281 4.19 -3.57 -20.02
CA PRO A 281 4.50 -2.72 -18.87
C PRO A 281 3.95 -3.34 -17.58
N ILE A 282 4.79 -3.38 -16.56
CA ILE A 282 4.49 -3.95 -15.23
C ILE A 282 4.67 -2.88 -14.13
N TYR A 283 5.68 -2.02 -14.28
CA TYR A 283 6.01 -1.03 -13.25
C TYR A 283 5.36 0.31 -13.55
N TRP A 284 4.58 0.84 -12.59
CA TRP A 284 4.08 2.21 -12.71
C TRP A 284 4.95 3.25 -11.99
N ASP A 285 5.92 2.80 -11.18
CA ASP A 285 7.05 3.55 -10.66
C ASP A 285 8.26 2.62 -10.41
N GLU A 286 9.17 2.96 -9.50
CA GLU A 286 10.39 2.20 -9.24
C GLU A 286 10.15 0.80 -8.64
N ALA A 287 9.05 0.59 -7.92
CA ALA A 287 8.82 -0.63 -7.14
C ALA A 287 7.38 -1.15 -7.16
N HIS A 288 6.43 -0.34 -7.61
CA HIS A 288 5.04 -0.76 -7.65
C HIS A 288 4.71 -1.40 -8.98
N VAL A 289 3.96 -2.49 -8.91
CA VAL A 289 3.52 -3.29 -10.06
C VAL A 289 2.00 -3.30 -10.19
N SER A 290 1.52 -3.54 -11.41
CA SER A 290 0.08 -3.61 -11.73
C SER A 290 -0.40 -5.05 -11.65
#